data_9b8bc6163094012005ed21c623230582
#
_entry.id   9b8bc6163094012005ed21c623230582
#
_cell.length_a   1.000
_cell.length_b   1.000
_cell.length_c   1.000
_cell.angle_alpha   90.00
_cell.angle_beta   90.00
_cell.angle_gamma   90.00
#
_symmetry.space_group_name_H-M   'P 1'
#
loop_
_entity.id
_entity.type
_entity.pdbx_description
1 polymer ?
#
loop_
_entity_poly.entity_id
_entity_poly.type
_entity_poly.pdbx_seq_one_letter_code
_entity_poly.pdbx_strand_id
1 'polypeptide(L)'
;MFNALQKRMIGHGALMLIVALGAGLGLLISLLGGVELWPGHIVAISLPSNSAGWARTHVGGILNALLVIVVALLVPGLGFAAAPARRLGLFMIGTGWANTLFYWASMWAPNRALSFGDNRLGESNWAAVLGIAPALVFVVLSIFAVGMVARQAWR
;
A
#
# COMPACT_ATOMS: atom_id res chain seq x y z
N MET A 1 14.42 -22.63 -6.43
CA MET A 1 14.61 -21.42 -7.27
C MET A 1 13.26 -20.74 -7.49
N PHE A 2 13.14 -19.41 -7.37
CA PHE A 2 11.88 -18.71 -7.61
C PHE A 2 11.49 -18.75 -9.10
N ASN A 3 10.23 -19.03 -9.39
CA ASN A 3 9.68 -18.95 -10.74
C ASN A 3 9.43 -17.50 -11.18
N ALA A 4 9.09 -17.27 -12.45
CA ALA A 4 8.90 -15.94 -13.01
C ALA A 4 7.78 -15.13 -12.31
N LEU A 5 6.67 -15.78 -11.92
CA LEU A 5 5.57 -15.14 -11.20
C LEU A 5 6.01 -14.68 -9.81
N GLN A 6 6.71 -15.55 -9.07
CA GLN A 6 7.25 -15.20 -7.75
C GLN A 6 8.21 -14.03 -7.81
N LYS A 7 9.17 -14.06 -8.75
CA LYS A 7 10.13 -12.95 -8.94
C LYS A 7 9.41 -11.63 -9.22
N ARG A 8 8.36 -11.67 -10.08
CA ARG A 8 7.55 -10.49 -10.39
C ARG A 8 6.84 -9.97 -9.15
N MET A 9 6.16 -10.82 -8.38
CA MET A 9 5.44 -10.41 -7.17
C MET A 9 6.41 -9.86 -6.11
N ILE A 10 7.53 -10.53 -5.87
CA ILE A 10 8.56 -10.07 -4.93
C ILE A 10 9.13 -8.72 -5.37
N GLY A 11 9.40 -8.54 -6.67
CA GLY A 11 9.88 -7.27 -7.22
C GLY A 11 8.91 -6.12 -6.98
N HIS A 12 7.61 -6.32 -7.25
CA HIS A 12 6.58 -5.30 -6.96
C HIS A 12 6.46 -5.04 -5.45
N GLY A 13 6.49 -6.08 -4.60
CA GLY A 13 6.48 -5.92 -3.15
C GLY A 13 7.70 -5.12 -2.64
N ALA A 14 8.90 -5.39 -3.17
CA ALA A 14 10.09 -4.63 -2.82
C ALA A 14 9.99 -3.14 -3.24
N LEU A 15 9.44 -2.85 -4.43
CA LEU A 15 9.19 -1.47 -4.85
C LEU A 15 8.18 -0.76 -3.91
N MET A 16 7.10 -1.45 -3.53
CA MET A 16 6.14 -0.92 -2.56
C MET A 16 6.79 -0.66 -1.19
N LEU A 17 7.71 -1.53 -0.74
CA LEU A 17 8.49 -1.30 0.48
C LEU A 17 9.34 -0.04 0.39
N ILE A 18 10.02 0.21 -0.73
CA ILE A 18 10.80 1.43 -0.93
C ILE A 18 9.90 2.66 -0.80
N VAL A 19 8.72 2.65 -1.43
CA VAL A 19 7.74 3.75 -1.34
C VAL A 19 7.24 3.94 0.10
N ALA A 20 6.96 2.83 0.80
CA ALA A 20 6.51 2.86 2.20
C ALA A 20 7.61 3.36 3.15
N LEU A 21 8.87 2.97 2.94
CA LEU A 21 10.02 3.46 3.72
C LEU A 21 10.24 4.95 3.48
N GLY A 22 10.04 5.43 2.24
CA GLY A 22 10.02 6.87 1.95
C GLY A 22 8.97 7.62 2.77
N ALA A 23 7.77 7.04 2.93
CA ALA A 23 6.75 7.61 3.82
C ALA A 23 7.19 7.59 5.30
N GLY A 24 8.02 6.64 5.72
CA GLY A 24 8.64 6.61 7.06
C GLY A 24 9.59 7.77 7.30
N LEU A 25 10.36 8.18 6.29
CA LEU A 25 11.17 9.39 6.35
C LEU A 25 10.27 10.64 6.46
N GLY A 26 9.19 10.70 5.69
CA GLY A 26 8.19 11.77 5.81
C GLY A 26 7.56 11.82 7.21
N LEU A 27 7.28 10.65 7.81
CA LEU A 27 6.80 10.58 9.20
C LEU A 27 7.81 11.15 10.18
N LEU A 28 9.09 10.78 10.06
CA LEU A 28 10.16 11.32 10.91
C LEU A 28 10.22 12.85 10.81
N ILE A 29 10.25 13.39 9.59
CA ILE A 29 10.28 14.84 9.35
C ILE A 29 9.03 15.52 9.92
N SER A 30 7.86 14.91 9.75
CA SER A 30 6.59 15.45 10.26
C SER A 30 6.52 15.46 11.79
N LEU A 31 7.10 14.48 12.46
CA LEU A 31 7.18 14.41 13.93
C LEU A 31 8.16 15.40 14.51
N LEU A 32 9.31 15.57 13.85
CA LEU A 32 10.38 16.46 14.29
C LEU A 32 10.13 17.93 13.90
N GLY A 33 9.24 18.18 12.92
CA GLY A 33 9.05 19.49 12.32
C GLY A 33 10.20 19.91 11.39
N GLY A 34 11.06 18.97 11.00
CA GLY A 34 12.23 19.25 10.18
C GLY A 34 13.19 18.07 10.09
N VAL A 35 14.42 18.37 9.72
CA VAL A 35 15.52 17.39 9.66
C VAL A 35 16.65 17.85 10.58
N GLU A 36 17.08 16.99 11.47
CA GLU A 36 18.26 17.23 12.28
C GLU A 36 19.52 16.92 11.45
N LEU A 37 20.34 17.94 11.16
CA LEU A 37 21.55 17.79 10.37
C LEU A 37 22.78 17.42 11.23
N TRP A 38 22.81 17.88 12.46
CA TRP A 38 23.78 17.50 13.50
C TRP A 38 23.13 17.68 14.88
N PRO A 39 23.65 17.06 15.92
CA PRO A 39 23.00 17.06 17.24
C PRO A 39 22.58 18.44 17.72
N GLY A 40 21.27 18.60 17.98
CA GLY A 40 20.69 19.85 18.46
C GLY A 40 20.38 20.90 17.37
N HIS A 41 20.64 20.63 16.09
CA HIS A 41 20.35 21.55 15.00
C HIS A 41 19.32 21.01 14.01
N ILE A 42 18.08 21.46 14.17
CA ILE A 42 16.96 21.07 13.31
C ILE A 42 16.71 22.16 12.27
N VAL A 43 16.77 21.80 11.00
CA VAL A 43 16.33 22.62 9.90
C VAL A 43 14.84 22.38 9.69
N ALA A 44 14.01 23.40 9.91
CA ALA A 44 12.55 23.31 9.80
C ALA A 44 12.12 22.99 8.36
N ILE A 45 11.28 21.96 8.21
CA ILE A 45 10.69 21.55 6.93
C ILE A 45 9.21 21.27 7.18
N SER A 46 8.33 21.98 6.44
CA SER A 46 6.91 21.73 6.45
C SER A 46 6.54 20.73 5.36
N LEU A 47 5.93 19.61 5.75
CA LEU A 47 5.42 18.61 4.82
C LEU A 47 3.89 18.67 4.72
N PRO A 48 3.30 18.26 3.58
CA PRO A 48 1.86 18.10 3.45
C PRO A 48 1.34 17.02 4.41
N SER A 49 0.09 17.14 4.83
CA SER A 49 -0.54 16.25 5.80
C SER A 49 0.05 16.34 7.21
N ASN A 50 -0.56 15.64 8.14
CA ASN A 50 -0.08 15.50 9.52
C ASN A 50 0.66 14.18 9.74
N SER A 51 1.30 14.03 10.88
CA SER A 51 2.05 12.81 11.25
C SER A 51 1.20 11.54 11.20
N ALA A 52 -0.10 11.62 11.52
CA ALA A 52 -1.02 10.48 11.40
C ALA A 52 -1.25 10.04 9.94
N GLY A 53 -1.24 10.97 8.97
CA GLY A 53 -1.27 10.66 7.54
C GLY A 53 -0.02 9.91 7.10
N TRP A 54 1.14 10.42 7.48
CA TRP A 54 2.44 9.78 7.20
C TRP A 54 2.54 8.39 7.84
N ALA A 55 2.11 8.23 9.11
CA ALA A 55 2.11 6.96 9.80
C ALA A 55 1.23 5.91 9.09
N ARG A 56 0.01 6.28 8.66
CA ARG A 56 -0.86 5.37 7.90
C ARG A 56 -0.22 4.95 6.58
N THR A 57 0.38 5.88 5.86
CA THR A 57 1.04 5.61 4.57
C THR A 57 2.25 4.69 4.74
N HIS A 58 3.06 4.94 5.77
CA HIS A 58 4.22 4.11 6.10
C HIS A 58 3.79 2.68 6.50
N VAL A 59 2.99 2.53 7.54
CA VAL A 59 2.61 1.23 8.08
C VAL A 59 1.73 0.45 7.09
N GLY A 60 0.71 1.10 6.50
CA GLY A 60 -0.16 0.48 5.52
C GLY A 60 0.60 0.05 4.26
N GLY A 61 1.55 0.85 3.79
CA GLY A 61 2.41 0.51 2.66
C GLY A 61 3.29 -0.71 2.94
N ILE A 62 3.92 -0.78 4.12
CA ILE A 62 4.72 -1.95 4.54
C ILE A 62 3.85 -3.22 4.56
N LEU A 63 2.68 -3.17 5.20
CA LEU A 63 1.79 -4.32 5.31
C LEU A 63 1.32 -4.83 3.94
N ASN A 64 0.97 -3.93 3.02
CA ASN A 64 0.60 -4.32 1.65
C ASN A 64 1.77 -4.94 0.89
N ALA A 65 2.95 -4.38 1.00
CA ALA A 65 4.16 -4.91 0.36
C ALA A 65 4.50 -6.31 0.88
N LEU A 66 4.49 -6.48 2.21
CA LEU A 66 4.74 -7.78 2.85
C LEU A 66 3.68 -8.80 2.45
N LEU A 67 2.40 -8.43 2.37
CA LEU A 67 1.34 -9.33 1.94
C LEU A 67 1.59 -9.86 0.52
N VAL A 68 2.00 -8.99 -0.43
CA VAL A 68 2.36 -9.41 -1.79
C VAL A 68 3.53 -10.38 -1.79
N ILE A 69 4.57 -10.10 -0.99
CA ILE A 69 5.76 -10.97 -0.88
C ILE A 69 5.40 -12.31 -0.24
N VAL A 70 4.65 -12.31 0.86
CA VAL A 70 4.24 -13.54 1.56
C VAL A 70 3.41 -14.44 0.63
N VAL A 71 2.43 -13.87 -0.07
CA VAL A 71 1.63 -14.66 -1.03
C VAL A 71 2.50 -15.22 -2.15
N ALA A 72 3.49 -14.47 -2.66
CA ALA A 72 4.44 -14.97 -3.64
C ALA A 72 5.21 -16.20 -3.15
N LEU A 73 5.57 -16.23 -1.88
CA LEU A 73 6.28 -17.36 -1.27
C LEU A 73 5.38 -18.58 -1.05
N LEU A 74 4.09 -18.36 -0.75
CA LEU A 74 3.12 -19.42 -0.48
C LEU A 74 2.62 -20.14 -1.75
N VAL A 75 2.52 -19.43 -2.88
CA VAL A 75 1.92 -19.96 -4.13
C VAL A 75 2.46 -21.31 -4.56
N PRO A 76 3.77 -21.59 -4.57
CA PRO A 76 4.27 -22.90 -4.99
C PRO A 76 3.94 -24.02 -4.00
N GLY A 77 4.07 -23.75 -2.71
CA GLY A 77 3.80 -24.72 -1.65
C GLY A 77 2.32 -25.14 -1.59
N LEU A 78 1.42 -24.26 -2.04
CA LEU A 78 -0.02 -24.53 -2.09
C LEU A 78 -0.46 -25.25 -3.36
N GLY A 79 0.43 -25.53 -4.31
CA GLY A 79 0.12 -26.33 -5.50
C GLY A 79 -0.89 -25.66 -6.45
N PHE A 80 -0.91 -24.34 -6.56
CA PHE A 80 -1.76 -23.64 -7.52
C PHE A 80 -1.42 -24.04 -8.96
N ALA A 81 -2.44 -24.35 -9.76
CA ALA A 81 -2.28 -24.43 -11.22
C ALA A 81 -1.88 -23.08 -11.82
N ALA A 82 -1.22 -23.08 -12.97
CA ALA A 82 -0.61 -21.90 -13.57
C ALA A 82 -1.59 -20.70 -13.75
N ALA A 83 -2.79 -20.95 -14.25
CA ALA A 83 -3.76 -19.89 -14.52
C ALA A 83 -4.32 -19.26 -13.22
N PRO A 84 -4.79 -20.00 -12.20
CA PRO A 84 -5.14 -19.45 -10.89
C PRO A 84 -3.99 -18.71 -10.20
N ALA A 85 -2.75 -19.24 -10.24
CA ALA A 85 -1.59 -18.57 -9.68
C ALA A 85 -1.34 -17.20 -10.32
N ARG A 86 -1.43 -17.10 -11.64
CA ARG A 86 -1.28 -15.82 -12.36
C ARG A 86 -2.36 -14.81 -11.98
N ARG A 87 -3.64 -15.24 -11.88
CA ARG A 87 -4.75 -14.37 -11.44
C ARG A 87 -4.51 -13.86 -10.02
N LEU A 88 -4.16 -14.75 -9.10
CA LEU A 88 -3.81 -14.40 -7.72
C LEU A 88 -2.68 -13.36 -7.69
N GLY A 89 -1.61 -13.58 -8.43
CA GLY A 89 -0.50 -12.63 -8.50
C GLY A 89 -0.91 -11.25 -9.04
N LEU A 90 -1.75 -11.19 -10.09
CA LEU A 90 -2.27 -9.93 -10.61
C LEU A 90 -3.15 -9.20 -9.60
N PHE A 91 -4.05 -9.90 -8.92
CA PHE A 91 -4.91 -9.31 -7.90
C PHE A 91 -4.10 -8.78 -6.72
N MET A 92 -3.11 -9.52 -6.23
CA MET A 92 -2.26 -9.10 -5.12
C MET A 92 -1.39 -7.90 -5.46
N ILE A 93 -0.74 -7.90 -6.63
CA ILE A 93 0.06 -6.76 -7.10
C ILE A 93 -0.82 -5.52 -7.28
N GLY A 94 -1.98 -5.68 -7.94
CA GLY A 94 -2.92 -4.57 -8.15
C GLY A 94 -3.45 -4.01 -6.84
N THR A 95 -3.83 -4.87 -5.88
CA THR A 95 -4.25 -4.45 -4.53
C THR A 95 -3.16 -3.64 -3.84
N GLY A 96 -1.91 -4.13 -3.85
CA GLY A 96 -0.80 -3.43 -3.21
C GLY A 96 -0.58 -2.04 -3.81
N TRP A 97 -0.61 -1.88 -5.12
CA TRP A 97 -0.45 -0.58 -5.77
C TRP A 97 -1.67 0.33 -5.60
N ALA A 98 -2.90 -0.21 -5.66
CA ALA A 98 -4.11 0.57 -5.42
C ALA A 98 -4.14 1.13 -4.00
N ASN A 99 -3.77 0.34 -3.00
CA ASN A 99 -3.67 0.79 -1.62
C ASN A 99 -2.51 1.78 -1.42
N THR A 100 -1.36 1.57 -2.08
CA THR A 100 -0.26 2.53 -2.06
C THR A 100 -0.74 3.89 -2.58
N LEU A 101 -1.39 3.92 -3.74
CA LEU A 101 -1.96 5.14 -4.31
C LEU A 101 -2.99 5.77 -3.36
N PHE A 102 -3.89 4.96 -2.78
CA PHE A 102 -4.89 5.43 -1.82
C PHE A 102 -4.27 6.12 -0.62
N TYR A 103 -3.26 5.53 0.02
CA TYR A 103 -2.60 6.13 1.18
C TYR A 103 -1.92 7.45 0.83
N TRP A 104 -1.21 7.52 -0.28
CA TRP A 104 -0.56 8.75 -0.73
C TRP A 104 -1.57 9.82 -1.12
N ALA A 105 -2.59 9.49 -1.89
CA ALA A 105 -3.64 10.43 -2.29
C ALA A 105 -4.43 10.96 -1.08
N SER A 106 -4.67 10.11 -0.07
CA SER A 106 -5.38 10.50 1.15
C SER A 106 -4.69 11.60 1.95
N MET A 107 -3.37 11.80 1.77
CA MET A 107 -2.64 12.90 2.41
C MET A 107 -2.95 14.27 1.81
N TRP A 108 -3.44 14.30 0.55
CA TRP A 108 -3.80 15.51 -0.20
C TRP A 108 -5.31 15.76 -0.25
N ALA A 109 -6.10 14.82 0.28
CA ALA A 109 -7.55 14.88 0.29
C ALA A 109 -8.07 15.24 1.70
N PRO A 110 -8.76 16.40 1.88
CA PRO A 110 -9.34 16.77 3.18
C PRO A 110 -10.29 15.71 3.74
N ASN A 111 -11.09 15.06 2.87
CA ASN A 111 -11.97 13.94 3.21
C ASN A 111 -11.24 12.59 3.37
N ARG A 112 -9.89 12.58 3.35
CA ARG A 112 -9.01 11.40 3.46
C ARG A 112 -9.24 10.32 2.40
N ALA A 113 -9.76 10.70 1.24
CA ALA A 113 -10.11 9.80 0.14
C ALA A 113 -11.07 8.66 0.56
N LEU A 114 -11.94 8.88 1.55
CA LEU A 114 -12.88 7.88 2.05
C LEU A 114 -14.24 7.90 1.34
N SER A 115 -14.48 8.91 0.52
CA SER A 115 -15.71 9.06 -0.29
C SER A 115 -15.40 9.85 -1.55
N PHE A 116 -16.23 9.67 -2.59
CA PHE A 116 -16.15 10.48 -3.82
C PHE A 116 -16.60 11.93 -3.58
N GLY A 117 -17.56 12.13 -2.71
CA GLY A 117 -18.05 13.44 -2.29
C GLY A 117 -17.49 13.86 -0.94
N ASP A 118 -17.99 14.99 -0.45
CA ASP A 118 -17.67 15.50 0.88
C ASP A 118 -18.12 14.52 1.97
N ASN A 119 -17.43 14.54 3.10
CA ASN A 119 -17.79 13.73 4.26
C ASN A 119 -17.47 14.48 5.55
N ARG A 120 -17.73 13.85 6.70
CA ARG A 120 -17.51 14.43 8.05
C ARG A 120 -16.06 14.90 8.32
N LEU A 121 -15.09 14.52 7.50
CA LEU A 121 -13.68 14.85 7.68
C LEU A 121 -13.27 16.07 6.83
N GLY A 122 -14.03 16.37 5.77
CA GLY A 122 -13.77 17.51 4.90
C GLY A 122 -14.32 17.34 3.49
N GLU A 123 -13.98 18.33 2.65
CA GLU A 123 -14.38 18.39 1.25
C GLU A 123 -13.63 17.39 0.39
N SER A 124 -14.28 16.96 -0.68
CA SER A 124 -13.65 16.10 -1.68
C SER A 124 -12.84 16.93 -2.67
N ASN A 125 -11.84 16.29 -3.26
CA ASN A 125 -11.05 16.86 -4.34
C ASN A 125 -10.60 15.77 -5.31
N TRP A 126 -9.84 16.14 -6.36
CA TRP A 126 -9.32 15.18 -7.33
C TRP A 126 -8.46 14.05 -6.70
N ALA A 127 -7.71 14.38 -5.62
CA ALA A 127 -6.91 13.37 -4.92
C ALA A 127 -7.78 12.34 -4.20
N ALA A 128 -8.94 12.75 -3.67
CA ALA A 128 -9.91 11.83 -3.09
C ALA A 128 -10.41 10.80 -4.12
N VAL A 129 -10.78 11.27 -5.30
CA VAL A 129 -11.26 10.42 -6.39
C VAL A 129 -10.17 9.46 -6.88
N LEU A 130 -8.95 10.00 -7.10
CA LEU A 130 -7.79 9.23 -7.54
C LEU A 130 -7.43 8.10 -6.54
N GLY A 131 -7.56 8.36 -5.26
CA GLY A 131 -7.26 7.38 -4.22
C GLY A 131 -8.34 6.32 -4.09
N ILE A 132 -9.61 6.73 -3.96
CA ILE A 132 -10.70 5.81 -3.64
C ILE A 132 -11.12 4.92 -4.82
N ALA A 133 -11.11 5.43 -6.05
CA ALA A 133 -11.62 4.69 -7.19
C ALA A 133 -10.91 3.33 -7.42
N PRO A 134 -9.57 3.27 -7.53
CA PRO A 134 -8.89 1.99 -7.64
C PRO A 134 -8.97 1.17 -6.34
N ALA A 135 -8.97 1.81 -5.16
CA ALA A 135 -9.04 1.11 -3.88
C ALA A 135 -10.32 0.31 -3.73
N LEU A 136 -11.48 0.85 -4.13
CA LEU A 136 -12.76 0.14 -4.09
C LEU A 136 -12.79 -1.10 -5.00
N VAL A 137 -12.22 -1.02 -6.19
CA VAL A 137 -12.11 -2.17 -7.08
C VAL A 137 -11.22 -3.24 -6.47
N PHE A 138 -10.04 -2.83 -5.99
CA PHE A 138 -9.05 -3.77 -5.52
C PHE A 138 -9.32 -4.32 -4.12
N VAL A 139 -10.16 -3.66 -3.28
CA VAL A 139 -10.61 -4.28 -2.03
C VAL A 139 -11.47 -5.52 -2.29
N VAL A 140 -12.34 -5.49 -3.30
CA VAL A 140 -13.12 -6.66 -3.70
C VAL A 140 -12.20 -7.74 -4.25
N LEU A 141 -11.28 -7.39 -5.16
CA LEU A 141 -10.32 -8.34 -5.74
C LEU A 141 -9.39 -8.94 -4.68
N SER A 142 -9.02 -8.20 -3.64
CA SER A 142 -8.19 -8.71 -2.54
C SER A 142 -8.92 -9.75 -1.70
N ILE A 143 -10.21 -9.55 -1.43
CA ILE A 143 -11.05 -10.54 -0.74
C ILE A 143 -11.10 -11.85 -1.55
N PHE A 144 -11.32 -11.76 -2.86
CA PHE A 144 -11.28 -12.93 -3.73
C PHE A 144 -9.89 -13.59 -3.74
N ALA A 145 -8.82 -12.82 -3.80
CA ALA A 145 -7.45 -13.33 -3.79
C ALA A 145 -7.13 -14.10 -2.50
N VAL A 146 -7.47 -13.53 -1.34
CA VAL A 146 -7.28 -14.20 -0.05
C VAL A 146 -8.19 -15.42 0.06
N GLY A 147 -9.43 -15.35 -0.43
CA GLY A 147 -10.34 -16.50 -0.53
C GLY A 147 -9.77 -17.64 -1.40
N MET A 148 -9.08 -17.32 -2.51
CA MET A 148 -8.38 -18.31 -3.32
C MET A 148 -7.27 -19.01 -2.53
N VAL A 149 -6.50 -18.26 -1.73
CA VAL A 149 -5.43 -18.83 -0.88
C VAL A 149 -6.04 -19.74 0.17
N ALA A 150 -7.05 -19.29 0.91
CA ALA A 150 -7.74 -20.08 1.93
C ALA A 150 -8.31 -21.38 1.36
N ARG A 151 -9.06 -21.27 0.24
CA ARG A 151 -9.62 -22.46 -0.43
C ARG A 151 -8.57 -23.46 -0.88
N GLN A 152 -7.42 -22.98 -1.35
CA GLN A 152 -6.35 -23.84 -1.82
C GLN A 152 -5.62 -24.53 -0.66
N ALA A 153 -5.47 -23.84 0.48
CA ALA A 153 -4.83 -24.38 1.68
C ALA A 153 -5.65 -25.46 2.38
N TRP A 154 -6.96 -25.50 2.18
CA TRP A 154 -7.87 -26.52 2.77
C TRP A 154 -8.12 -27.73 1.85
N ARG A 155 -7.45 -27.83 0.71
CA ARG A 155 -7.51 -28.98 -0.20
C ARG A 155 -6.40 -29.99 0.06
#